data_f34a84271ad6ab065a9984a4c9217ee1
#
_entry.id   f34a84271ad6ab065a9984a4c9217ee1
#
_cell.length_a   1.000
_cell.length_b   1.000
_cell.length_c   1.000
_cell.angle_alpha   90.00
_cell.angle_beta   90.00
_cell.angle_gamma   90.00
#
_symmetry.space_group_name_H-M   'P 1'
#
loop_
_entity.id
_entity.type
_entity.pdbx_description
1 polymer ?
#
loop_
_entity_poly.entity_id
_entity_poly.type
_entity_poly.pdbx_seq_one_letter_code
_entity_poly.pdbx_strand_id
1 'polypeptide(L)'
;IMPSLVGSEMCIRDSDNTAVDLLEECGNPIYKIASFEITDVNLIRYAASKGKPMIISTGIATIEDLELAIEACHSVGNNDITLLKCTSAYPAPLEKANLLTIPDMKERFGVKVGVSDHSLTNTLPIVAVALGATVVEKHIILDRALGGVDSGFSMSTNEFKKMVIAIREVEQVMGEAYYPEDPWSLSARKDSRSLYIAEDMKTGDIITELNVRSVRPGYGLHPKYLKDCLGKKVNRDLEKGERMKLEYIQK
;
A
#
# COMPACT_ATOMS: atom_id res chain seq x y z
N ILE A 1 -26.86 9.45 -19.82
CA ILE A 1 -26.68 9.53 -18.33
C ILE A 1 -26.49 8.12 -17.84
N MET A 2 -25.33 7.84 -17.34
CA MET A 2 -25.05 6.52 -16.76
C MET A 2 -25.31 6.56 -15.26
N PRO A 3 -26.01 5.54 -14.69
CA PRO A 3 -26.25 5.49 -13.26
C PRO A 3 -24.94 5.26 -12.52
N SER A 4 -24.73 5.97 -11.41
CA SER A 4 -23.65 5.69 -10.49
C SER A 4 -23.76 4.26 -9.99
N LEU A 5 -22.69 3.46 -10.12
CA LEU A 5 -22.59 2.18 -9.47
C LEU A 5 -22.35 2.44 -7.97
N VAL A 6 -23.10 1.74 -7.11
CA VAL A 6 -22.99 1.90 -5.65
C VAL A 6 -21.54 1.71 -5.22
N GLY A 7 -20.91 2.79 -4.71
CA GLY A 7 -19.52 2.81 -4.28
C GLY A 7 -18.47 3.05 -5.36
N SER A 8 -18.88 3.36 -6.60
CA SER A 8 -17.99 3.84 -7.65
C SER A 8 -18.59 5.07 -8.32
N GLU A 9 -17.81 6.13 -8.43
CA GLU A 9 -18.19 7.32 -9.20
C GLU A 9 -17.73 7.16 -10.64
N MET A 10 -18.58 7.57 -11.59
CA MET A 10 -18.29 7.52 -13.01
C MET A 10 -17.87 8.91 -13.47
N CYS A 11 -16.62 9.05 -13.88
CA CYS A 11 -16.11 10.27 -14.46
C CYS A 11 -16.55 10.35 -15.92
N ILE A 12 -17.19 11.45 -16.30
CA ILE A 12 -17.44 11.79 -17.69
C ILE A 12 -16.21 12.55 -18.19
N ARG A 13 -15.73 12.18 -19.38
CA ARG A 13 -14.53 12.74 -19.99
C ARG A 13 -14.84 14.13 -20.55
N ASP A 14 -14.07 15.11 -20.12
CA ASP A 14 -14.20 16.50 -20.55
C ASP A 14 -13.24 16.74 -21.72
N SER A 15 -13.79 16.98 -22.91
CA SER A 15 -12.96 17.18 -24.12
C SER A 15 -12.90 18.64 -24.59
N ASP A 16 -13.81 19.49 -24.11
CA ASP A 16 -13.86 20.94 -24.40
C ASP A 16 -14.71 21.69 -23.36
N ASN A 17 -14.70 23.03 -23.43
CA ASN A 17 -15.41 23.86 -22.47
C ASN A 17 -16.94 23.64 -22.51
N THR A 18 -17.53 23.30 -23.67
CA THR A 18 -18.97 23.07 -23.78
C THR A 18 -19.37 21.76 -23.11
N ALA A 19 -18.49 20.74 -23.16
CA ALA A 19 -18.66 19.50 -22.40
C ALA A 19 -18.61 19.75 -20.89
N VAL A 20 -17.67 20.59 -20.42
CA VAL A 20 -17.58 21.00 -19.02
C VAL A 20 -18.87 21.68 -18.56
N ASP A 21 -19.44 22.59 -19.37
CA ASP A 21 -20.69 23.29 -19.03
C ASP A 21 -21.89 22.32 -18.98
N LEU A 22 -21.99 21.40 -19.94
CA LEU A 22 -23.03 20.37 -19.94
C LEU A 22 -22.93 19.48 -18.69
N LEU A 23 -21.71 19.10 -18.31
CA LEU A 23 -21.48 18.30 -17.12
C LEU A 23 -21.84 19.05 -15.84
N GLU A 24 -21.61 20.36 -15.80
CA GLU A 24 -22.04 21.22 -14.70
C GLU A 24 -23.55 21.24 -14.56
N GLU A 25 -24.26 21.40 -15.65
CA GLU A 25 -25.73 21.32 -15.70
C GLU A 25 -26.29 19.97 -15.26
N CYS A 26 -25.57 18.88 -15.58
CA CYS A 26 -25.89 17.51 -15.12
C CYS A 26 -25.56 17.25 -13.65
N GLY A 27 -24.92 18.17 -12.94
CA GLY A 27 -24.50 18.00 -11.54
C GLY A 27 -23.33 17.03 -11.36
N ASN A 28 -22.40 16.98 -12.32
CA ASN A 28 -21.22 16.13 -12.25
C ASN A 28 -20.38 16.45 -10.97
N PRO A 29 -20.00 15.46 -10.15
CA PRO A 29 -19.29 15.71 -8.90
C PRO A 29 -17.78 15.89 -9.07
N ILE A 30 -17.17 15.40 -10.15
CA ILE A 30 -15.72 15.33 -10.37
C ILE A 30 -15.40 15.58 -11.83
N TYR A 31 -14.34 16.34 -12.13
CA TYR A 31 -13.85 16.52 -13.49
C TYR A 31 -12.67 15.60 -13.77
N LYS A 32 -12.69 14.95 -14.95
CA LYS A 32 -11.64 14.04 -15.41
C LYS A 32 -10.99 14.58 -16.68
N ILE A 33 -9.68 14.83 -16.60
CA ILE A 33 -8.83 15.16 -17.75
C ILE A 33 -8.11 13.89 -18.20
N ALA A 34 -8.32 13.47 -19.45
CA ALA A 34 -7.64 12.29 -19.97
C ALA A 34 -6.18 12.60 -20.37
N SER A 35 -5.39 11.53 -20.57
CA SER A 35 -3.94 11.68 -20.85
C SER A 35 -3.65 12.57 -22.06
N PHE A 36 -4.49 12.54 -23.08
CA PHE A 36 -4.26 13.30 -24.32
C PHE A 36 -4.68 14.77 -24.22
N GLU A 37 -5.48 15.15 -23.23
CA GLU A 37 -5.88 16.52 -22.96
C GLU A 37 -4.96 17.25 -21.95
N ILE A 38 -3.96 16.58 -21.38
CA ILE A 38 -3.12 17.16 -20.31
C ILE A 38 -2.33 18.41 -20.76
N THR A 39 -2.07 18.54 -22.04
CA THR A 39 -1.40 19.72 -22.61
C THR A 39 -2.34 20.91 -22.82
N ASP A 40 -3.67 20.71 -22.72
CA ASP A 40 -4.64 21.82 -22.82
C ASP A 40 -4.84 22.50 -21.46
N VAL A 41 -3.87 23.34 -21.11
CA VAL A 41 -3.87 24.11 -19.86
C VAL A 41 -5.12 24.99 -19.71
N ASN A 42 -5.72 25.45 -20.83
CA ASN A 42 -6.91 26.30 -20.78
C ASN A 42 -8.15 25.48 -20.41
N LEU A 43 -8.31 24.30 -20.98
CA LEU A 43 -9.37 23.36 -20.61
C LEU A 43 -9.26 22.98 -19.13
N ILE A 44 -8.05 22.60 -18.68
CA ILE A 44 -7.79 22.24 -17.28
C ILE A 44 -8.18 23.39 -16.34
N ARG A 45 -7.74 24.62 -16.64
CA ARG A 45 -8.09 25.81 -15.86
C ARG A 45 -9.60 26.05 -15.83
N TYR A 46 -10.27 25.87 -16.97
CA TYR A 46 -11.71 26.05 -17.06
C TYR A 46 -12.47 25.03 -16.22
N ALA A 47 -12.17 23.74 -16.35
CA ALA A 47 -12.77 22.70 -15.53
C ALA A 47 -12.48 22.92 -14.03
N ALA A 48 -11.23 23.24 -13.67
CA ALA A 48 -10.84 23.51 -12.29
C ALA A 48 -11.57 24.72 -11.68
N SER A 49 -11.93 25.74 -12.51
CA SER A 49 -12.67 26.92 -12.06
C SER A 49 -14.09 26.62 -11.56
N LYS A 50 -14.62 25.44 -11.87
CA LYS A 50 -15.91 24.98 -11.33
C LYS A 50 -15.84 24.57 -9.85
N GLY A 51 -14.63 24.50 -9.27
CA GLY A 51 -14.41 24.27 -7.84
C GLY A 51 -14.63 22.82 -7.36
N LYS A 52 -14.69 21.87 -8.28
CA LYS A 52 -14.87 20.43 -7.99
C LYS A 52 -13.54 19.68 -8.06
N PRO A 53 -13.43 18.47 -7.43
CA PRO A 53 -12.24 17.66 -7.52
C PRO A 53 -11.80 17.40 -8.97
N MET A 54 -10.50 17.46 -9.21
CA MET A 54 -9.88 17.22 -10.51
C MET A 54 -9.12 15.89 -10.52
N ILE A 55 -9.40 15.03 -11.47
CA ILE A 55 -8.64 13.80 -11.74
C ILE A 55 -7.95 13.94 -13.08
N ILE A 56 -6.62 13.87 -13.12
CA ILE A 56 -5.81 14.13 -14.32
C ILE A 56 -4.95 12.91 -14.62
N SER A 57 -5.13 12.28 -15.79
CA SER A 57 -4.30 11.17 -16.25
C SER A 57 -3.01 11.66 -16.90
N THR A 58 -1.89 10.98 -16.61
CA THR A 58 -0.52 11.45 -16.91
C THR A 58 0.18 10.69 -18.03
N GLY A 59 -0.54 9.88 -18.80
CA GLY A 59 0.05 8.84 -19.67
C GLY A 59 1.03 9.32 -20.73
N ILE A 60 0.87 10.55 -21.24
CA ILE A 60 1.80 11.16 -22.22
C ILE A 60 2.58 12.35 -21.65
N ALA A 61 2.28 12.75 -20.41
CA ALA A 61 2.79 13.99 -19.82
C ALA A 61 4.30 13.93 -19.54
N THR A 62 4.97 15.02 -19.82
CA THR A 62 6.29 15.36 -19.27
C THR A 62 6.13 15.93 -17.86
N ILE A 63 7.23 16.09 -17.13
CA ILE A 63 7.21 16.77 -15.82
C ILE A 63 6.69 18.20 -15.96
N GLU A 64 7.09 18.91 -16.99
CA GLU A 64 6.63 20.28 -17.29
C GLU A 64 5.12 20.34 -17.53
N ASP A 65 4.55 19.38 -18.29
CA ASP A 65 3.10 19.30 -18.49
C ASP A 65 2.33 19.10 -17.18
N LEU A 66 2.87 18.27 -16.26
CA LEU A 66 2.30 18.05 -14.94
C LEU A 66 2.33 19.31 -14.07
N GLU A 67 3.46 20.04 -14.08
CA GLU A 67 3.60 21.29 -13.35
C GLU A 67 2.61 22.35 -13.88
N LEU A 68 2.49 22.49 -15.19
CA LEU A 68 1.54 23.40 -15.83
C LEU A 68 0.07 23.05 -15.54
N ALA A 69 -0.28 21.75 -15.53
CA ALA A 69 -1.61 21.29 -15.22
C ALA A 69 -2.00 21.60 -13.76
N ILE A 70 -1.09 21.36 -12.82
CA ILE A 70 -1.27 21.65 -11.40
C ILE A 70 -1.37 23.16 -11.17
N GLU A 71 -0.50 23.95 -11.80
CA GLU A 71 -0.54 25.42 -11.73
C GLU A 71 -1.86 25.98 -12.29
N ALA A 72 -2.37 25.40 -13.38
CA ALA A 72 -3.67 25.78 -13.92
C ALA A 72 -4.79 25.61 -12.92
N CYS A 73 -4.81 24.49 -12.16
CA CYS A 73 -5.79 24.28 -11.10
C CYS A 73 -5.59 25.27 -9.93
N HIS A 74 -4.35 25.44 -9.46
CA HIS A 74 -4.04 26.36 -8.36
C HIS A 74 -4.36 27.81 -8.70
N SER A 75 -4.18 28.23 -9.96
CA SER A 75 -4.46 29.60 -10.43
C SER A 75 -5.90 30.03 -10.26
N VAL A 76 -6.83 29.09 -10.14
CA VAL A 76 -8.26 29.31 -9.90
C VAL A 76 -8.71 28.88 -8.49
N GLY A 77 -7.75 28.61 -7.59
CA GLY A 77 -8.00 28.26 -6.20
C GLY A 77 -8.38 26.80 -5.97
N ASN A 78 -8.27 25.93 -6.96
CA ASN A 78 -8.59 24.52 -6.84
C ASN A 78 -7.36 23.71 -6.43
N ASN A 79 -7.39 23.15 -5.22
CA ASN A 79 -6.31 22.33 -4.65
C ASN A 79 -6.69 20.84 -4.54
N ASP A 80 -7.90 20.45 -4.92
CA ASP A 80 -8.33 19.05 -4.87
C ASP A 80 -7.96 18.32 -6.17
N ILE A 81 -6.70 17.96 -6.29
CA ILE A 81 -6.10 17.39 -7.49
C ILE A 81 -5.66 15.95 -7.20
N THR A 82 -5.99 15.03 -8.09
CA THR A 82 -5.50 13.65 -8.12
C THR A 82 -4.83 13.37 -9.45
N LEU A 83 -3.54 13.04 -9.45
CA LEU A 83 -2.82 12.59 -10.65
C LEU A 83 -2.90 11.08 -10.77
N LEU A 84 -3.32 10.58 -11.94
CA LEU A 84 -3.32 9.15 -12.21
C LEU A 84 -2.13 8.74 -13.04
N LYS A 85 -1.24 7.89 -12.47
CA LYS A 85 -0.25 7.19 -13.28
C LYS A 85 -0.96 6.37 -14.34
N CYS A 86 -0.65 6.62 -15.59
CA CYS A 86 -1.30 5.98 -16.72
C CYS A 86 -0.26 5.45 -17.72
N THR A 87 -0.60 4.38 -18.44
CA THR A 87 0.11 3.90 -19.62
C THR A 87 -0.88 3.97 -20.79
N SER A 88 -0.69 4.95 -21.69
CA SER A 88 -1.59 5.22 -22.80
C SER A 88 -1.38 4.21 -23.95
N ALA A 89 -1.60 2.93 -23.66
CA ALA A 89 -1.64 1.82 -24.61
C ALA A 89 -2.83 0.91 -24.28
N TYR A 90 -3.47 0.32 -25.28
CA TYR A 90 -4.75 -0.38 -25.18
C TYR A 90 -4.71 -1.74 -25.91
N PRO A 91 -4.49 -2.91 -25.20
CA PRO A 91 -4.19 -3.03 -23.75
C PRO A 91 -2.80 -2.52 -23.39
N ALA A 92 -2.62 -2.12 -22.12
CA ALA A 92 -1.33 -1.66 -21.62
C ALA A 92 -0.42 -2.84 -21.27
N PRO A 93 0.83 -2.90 -21.81
CA PRO A 93 1.81 -3.91 -21.43
C PRO A 93 2.31 -3.65 -20.00
N LEU A 94 2.38 -4.71 -19.18
CA LEU A 94 2.70 -4.60 -17.75
C LEU A 94 4.11 -4.03 -17.50
N GLU A 95 5.07 -4.37 -18.35
CA GLU A 95 6.46 -3.87 -18.25
C GLU A 95 6.59 -2.37 -18.47
N LYS A 96 5.54 -1.71 -19.00
CA LYS A 96 5.48 -0.26 -19.17
C LYS A 96 4.74 0.48 -18.06
N ALA A 97 4.21 -0.25 -17.07
CA ALA A 97 3.39 0.34 -16.00
C ALA A 97 4.18 1.32 -15.11
N ASN A 98 5.46 1.02 -14.80
CA ASN A 98 6.34 1.88 -14.00
C ASN A 98 5.66 2.45 -12.74
N LEU A 99 5.02 1.59 -11.93
CA LEU A 99 4.18 2.02 -10.80
C LEU A 99 4.93 2.74 -9.69
N LEU A 100 6.26 2.63 -9.62
CA LEU A 100 7.08 3.43 -8.70
C LEU A 100 6.99 4.95 -8.97
N THR A 101 6.44 5.36 -10.11
CA THR A 101 6.09 6.75 -10.39
C THR A 101 4.98 7.26 -9.45
N ILE A 102 4.13 6.40 -8.89
CA ILE A 102 3.03 6.80 -7.99
C ILE A 102 3.55 7.50 -6.72
N PRO A 103 4.43 6.86 -5.91
CA PRO A 103 5.00 7.55 -4.76
C PRO A 103 5.87 8.75 -5.14
N ASP A 104 6.60 8.73 -6.28
CA ASP A 104 7.37 9.89 -6.75
C ASP A 104 6.45 11.08 -7.08
N MET A 105 5.33 10.86 -7.78
CA MET A 105 4.36 11.93 -8.05
C MET A 105 3.78 12.52 -6.77
N LYS A 106 3.47 11.66 -5.78
CA LYS A 106 2.95 12.12 -4.49
C LYS A 106 3.94 13.00 -3.75
N GLU A 107 5.20 12.60 -3.73
CA GLU A 107 6.28 13.35 -3.05
C GLU A 107 6.63 14.64 -3.80
N ARG A 108 6.78 14.55 -5.12
CA ARG A 108 7.21 15.66 -5.97
C ARG A 108 6.20 16.79 -6.06
N PHE A 109 4.91 16.46 -6.24
CA PHE A 109 3.86 17.43 -6.51
C PHE A 109 2.95 17.72 -5.31
N GLY A 110 3.03 16.95 -4.23
CA GLY A 110 2.22 17.16 -3.03
C GLY A 110 0.71 16.97 -3.21
N VAL A 111 0.28 16.22 -4.25
CA VAL A 111 -1.13 15.99 -4.60
C VAL A 111 -1.55 14.55 -4.33
N LYS A 112 -2.85 14.27 -4.36
CA LYS A 112 -3.36 12.89 -4.35
C LYS A 112 -2.90 12.14 -5.60
N VAL A 113 -2.72 10.83 -5.47
CA VAL A 113 -2.27 9.99 -6.59
C VAL A 113 -3.17 8.77 -6.77
N GLY A 114 -3.22 8.28 -7.99
CA GLY A 114 -3.96 7.10 -8.37
C GLY A 114 -3.36 6.41 -9.59
N VAL A 115 -4.12 5.51 -10.19
CA VAL A 115 -3.74 4.79 -11.41
C VAL A 115 -4.89 4.74 -12.39
N SER A 116 -4.61 4.98 -13.68
CA SER A 116 -5.49 4.66 -14.81
C SER A 116 -4.91 3.45 -15.53
N ASP A 117 -5.62 2.33 -15.45
CA ASP A 117 -5.12 1.01 -15.86
C ASP A 117 -5.90 0.43 -17.04
N HIS A 118 -5.20 0.14 -18.13
CA HIS A 118 -5.71 -0.47 -19.35
C HIS A 118 -5.24 -1.93 -19.52
N SER A 119 -4.70 -2.55 -18.48
CA SER A 119 -4.34 -3.98 -18.49
C SER A 119 -5.56 -4.86 -18.14
N LEU A 120 -5.46 -6.16 -18.39
CA LEU A 120 -6.52 -7.14 -18.02
C LEU A 120 -6.25 -7.83 -16.67
N THR A 121 -5.21 -7.43 -15.95
CA THR A 121 -4.83 -8.06 -14.69
C THR A 121 -5.34 -7.28 -13.47
N ASN A 122 -5.54 -7.99 -12.36
CA ASN A 122 -5.77 -7.39 -11.05
C ASN A 122 -4.47 -6.96 -10.35
N THR A 123 -3.32 -7.46 -10.79
CA THR A 123 -2.03 -7.21 -10.15
C THR A 123 -1.67 -5.73 -10.16
N LEU A 124 -1.88 -5.06 -11.30
CA LEU A 124 -1.50 -3.66 -11.46
C LEU A 124 -2.24 -2.74 -10.48
N PRO A 125 -3.59 -2.73 -10.41
CA PRO A 125 -4.31 -1.88 -9.45
C PRO A 125 -4.02 -2.25 -7.99
N ILE A 126 -3.81 -3.54 -7.67
CA ILE A 126 -3.43 -4.00 -6.33
C ILE A 126 -2.10 -3.38 -5.91
N VAL A 127 -1.07 -3.48 -6.77
CA VAL A 127 0.25 -2.90 -6.49
C VAL A 127 0.18 -1.37 -6.44
N ALA A 128 -0.61 -0.74 -7.30
CA ALA A 128 -0.79 0.71 -7.27
C ALA A 128 -1.34 1.20 -5.93
N VAL A 129 -2.36 0.52 -5.38
CA VAL A 129 -2.92 0.84 -4.06
C VAL A 129 -1.89 0.62 -2.96
N ALA A 130 -1.12 -0.47 -3.00
CA ALA A 130 -0.03 -0.71 -2.06
C ALA A 130 1.06 0.37 -2.11
N LEU A 131 1.24 1.04 -3.25
CA LEU A 131 2.16 2.17 -3.45
C LEU A 131 1.52 3.54 -3.12
N GLY A 132 0.29 3.56 -2.61
CA GLY A 132 -0.38 4.77 -2.13
C GLY A 132 -1.37 5.41 -3.11
N ALA A 133 -1.76 4.70 -4.17
CA ALA A 133 -2.86 5.14 -5.03
C ALA A 133 -4.19 5.15 -4.26
N THR A 134 -4.92 6.26 -4.33
CA THR A 134 -6.23 6.45 -3.69
C THR A 134 -7.39 6.35 -4.70
N VAL A 135 -7.09 6.36 -5.99
CA VAL A 135 -8.04 6.22 -7.10
C VAL A 135 -7.52 5.16 -8.05
N VAL A 136 -8.43 4.28 -8.48
CA VAL A 136 -8.20 3.30 -9.57
C VAL A 136 -9.25 3.54 -10.65
N GLU A 137 -8.79 3.90 -11.83
CA GLU A 137 -9.63 4.04 -13.03
C GLU A 137 -9.42 2.81 -13.92
N LYS A 138 -10.52 2.24 -14.41
CA LYS A 138 -10.49 1.01 -15.20
C LYS A 138 -11.67 0.97 -16.18
N HIS A 139 -11.41 0.48 -17.40
CA HIS A 139 -12.50 0.18 -18.33
C HIS A 139 -13.31 -1.02 -17.87
N ILE A 140 -14.64 -0.91 -17.91
CA ILE A 140 -15.58 -1.97 -17.54
C ILE A 140 -16.59 -2.20 -18.65
N ILE A 141 -16.98 -3.45 -18.86
CA ILE A 141 -18.01 -3.86 -19.82
C ILE A 141 -18.91 -4.93 -19.19
N LEU A 142 -20.20 -4.91 -19.53
CA LEU A 142 -21.13 -5.92 -19.04
C LEU A 142 -20.77 -7.32 -19.55
N ASP A 143 -20.55 -7.42 -20.87
CA ASP A 143 -20.12 -8.66 -21.53
C ASP A 143 -19.25 -8.30 -22.75
N ARG A 144 -18.04 -8.85 -22.82
CA ARG A 144 -17.15 -8.67 -23.98
C ARG A 144 -17.74 -9.19 -25.28
N ALA A 145 -18.65 -10.17 -25.23
CA ALA A 145 -19.35 -10.69 -26.41
C ALA A 145 -20.25 -9.67 -27.11
N LEU A 146 -20.63 -8.60 -26.39
CA LEU A 146 -21.38 -7.48 -26.99
C LEU A 146 -20.55 -6.70 -28.02
N GLY A 147 -19.23 -6.86 -28.00
CA GLY A 147 -18.31 -6.13 -28.89
C GLY A 147 -18.15 -4.66 -28.49
N GLY A 148 -17.51 -3.91 -29.37
CA GLY A 148 -17.19 -2.49 -29.19
C GLY A 148 -15.69 -2.24 -29.18
N VAL A 149 -15.30 -0.98 -29.38
CA VAL A 149 -13.90 -0.58 -29.58
C VAL A 149 -13.03 -0.97 -28.39
N ASP A 150 -13.55 -0.80 -27.16
CA ASP A 150 -12.82 -1.00 -25.90
C ASP A 150 -13.05 -2.39 -25.28
N SER A 151 -13.86 -3.26 -25.93
CA SER A 151 -14.24 -4.56 -25.34
C SER A 151 -13.03 -5.46 -25.04
N GLY A 152 -12.01 -5.41 -25.88
CA GLY A 152 -10.83 -6.28 -25.77
C GLY A 152 -9.98 -6.07 -24.52
N PHE A 153 -9.99 -4.87 -23.94
CA PHE A 153 -9.22 -4.52 -22.74
C PHE A 153 -10.07 -4.07 -21.54
N SER A 154 -11.41 -4.09 -21.69
CA SER A 154 -12.35 -3.82 -20.60
C SER A 154 -12.50 -5.03 -19.68
N MET A 155 -12.59 -4.79 -18.38
CA MET A 155 -12.94 -5.83 -17.40
C MET A 155 -14.45 -6.13 -17.47
N SER A 156 -14.80 -7.41 -17.37
CA SER A 156 -16.18 -7.79 -17.07
C SER A 156 -16.57 -7.38 -15.64
N THR A 157 -17.87 -7.29 -15.38
CA THR A 157 -18.38 -6.97 -14.03
C THR A 157 -17.84 -7.90 -12.94
N ASN A 158 -17.69 -9.20 -13.24
CA ASN A 158 -17.14 -10.17 -12.31
C ASN A 158 -15.64 -9.97 -12.05
N GLU A 159 -14.85 -9.63 -13.07
CA GLU A 159 -13.43 -9.33 -12.93
C GLU A 159 -13.25 -8.05 -12.12
N PHE A 160 -14.03 -7.02 -12.40
CA PHE A 160 -14.01 -5.76 -11.66
C PHE A 160 -14.36 -5.98 -10.19
N LYS A 161 -15.41 -6.77 -9.89
CA LYS A 161 -15.77 -7.14 -8.51
C LYS A 161 -14.62 -7.82 -7.79
N LYS A 162 -13.93 -8.78 -8.44
CA LYS A 162 -12.77 -9.48 -7.85
C LYS A 162 -11.62 -8.50 -7.57
N MET A 163 -11.37 -7.57 -8.48
CA MET A 163 -10.37 -6.52 -8.30
C MET A 163 -10.70 -5.65 -7.07
N VAL A 164 -11.94 -5.18 -6.94
CA VAL A 164 -12.37 -4.37 -5.79
C VAL A 164 -12.18 -5.13 -4.48
N ILE A 165 -12.59 -6.41 -4.42
CA ILE A 165 -12.40 -7.24 -3.22
C ILE A 165 -10.92 -7.32 -2.86
N ALA A 166 -10.05 -7.65 -3.83
CA ALA A 166 -8.62 -7.77 -3.60
C ALA A 166 -7.98 -6.43 -3.14
N ILE A 167 -8.43 -5.29 -3.68
CA ILE A 167 -7.99 -3.97 -3.22
C ILE A 167 -8.38 -3.74 -1.75
N ARG A 168 -9.61 -4.09 -1.34
CA ARG A 168 -10.05 -3.95 0.05
C ARG A 168 -9.27 -4.87 1.01
N GLU A 169 -8.86 -6.05 0.54
CA GLU A 169 -7.96 -6.92 1.30
C GLU A 169 -6.56 -6.29 1.46
N VAL A 170 -6.02 -5.68 0.40
CA VAL A 170 -4.73 -4.97 0.46
C VAL A 170 -4.76 -3.83 1.48
N GLU A 171 -5.81 -3.01 1.49
CA GLU A 171 -5.97 -1.92 2.46
C GLU A 171 -5.91 -2.44 3.92
N GLN A 172 -6.48 -3.62 4.19
CA GLN A 172 -6.41 -4.25 5.52
C GLN A 172 -5.01 -4.79 5.83
N VAL A 173 -4.35 -5.42 4.83
CA VAL A 173 -3.03 -6.04 5.00
C VAL A 173 -1.93 -5.00 5.14
N MET A 174 -2.06 -3.85 4.48
CA MET A 174 -1.07 -2.78 4.52
C MET A 174 -0.81 -2.28 5.94
N GLY A 175 -1.85 -2.10 6.74
CA GLY A 175 -1.73 -1.66 8.13
C GLY A 175 -0.80 -0.46 8.30
N GLU A 176 -0.06 -0.48 9.39
CA GLU A 176 0.98 0.51 9.71
C GLU A 176 2.30 -0.17 10.10
N ALA A 177 3.41 0.57 10.08
CA ALA A 177 4.68 0.06 10.58
C ALA A 177 4.56 -0.19 12.09
N TYR A 178 4.51 -1.46 12.48
CA TYR A 178 4.24 -1.90 13.83
C TYR A 178 5.30 -2.86 14.34
N TYR A 179 5.87 -2.54 15.49
CA TYR A 179 6.74 -3.43 16.27
C TYR A 179 6.04 -3.78 17.58
N PRO A 180 5.88 -5.08 17.91
CA PRO A 180 5.03 -5.50 19.02
C PRO A 180 5.54 -5.00 20.38
N GLU A 181 4.78 -4.13 21.02
CA GLU A 181 5.00 -3.63 22.39
C GLU A 181 3.73 -3.80 23.26
N ASP A 182 2.61 -4.17 22.66
CA ASP A 182 1.35 -4.37 23.34
C ASP A 182 1.32 -5.69 24.15
N PRO A 183 0.47 -5.78 25.19
CA PRO A 183 0.40 -6.95 26.09
C PRO A 183 0.08 -8.26 25.38
N TRP A 184 -0.70 -8.22 24.29
CA TRP A 184 -1.07 -9.42 23.53
C TRP A 184 0.14 -9.97 22.78
N SER A 185 0.86 -9.14 22.04
CA SER A 185 2.07 -9.50 21.31
C SER A 185 3.20 -9.92 22.27
N LEU A 186 3.35 -9.23 23.40
CA LEU A 186 4.31 -9.60 24.44
C LEU A 186 3.97 -10.94 25.10
N SER A 187 2.67 -11.30 25.18
CA SER A 187 2.27 -12.61 25.74
C SER A 187 2.83 -13.79 24.94
N ALA A 188 3.02 -13.63 23.62
CA ALA A 188 3.60 -14.66 22.77
C ALA A 188 5.10 -14.91 23.08
N ARG A 189 5.78 -14.00 23.79
CA ARG A 189 7.17 -14.16 24.21
C ARG A 189 7.38 -15.29 25.23
N LYS A 190 6.30 -15.74 25.91
CA LYS A 190 6.36 -16.96 26.75
C LYS A 190 6.82 -18.19 25.95
N ASP A 191 6.58 -18.21 24.64
CA ASP A 191 6.96 -19.29 23.74
C ASP A 191 8.36 -19.10 23.13
N SER A 192 9.04 -18.00 23.51
CA SER A 192 10.42 -17.73 23.11
C SER A 192 11.41 -18.70 23.75
N ARG A 193 12.69 -18.58 23.43
CA ARG A 193 13.75 -19.33 24.10
C ARG A 193 14.26 -18.58 25.32
N SER A 194 14.67 -19.35 26.33
CA SER A 194 15.40 -18.87 27.49
C SER A 194 16.39 -19.91 27.97
N LEU A 195 17.26 -19.57 28.91
CA LEU A 195 18.26 -20.48 29.44
C LEU A 195 17.67 -21.35 30.52
N TYR A 196 17.92 -22.65 30.40
CA TYR A 196 17.56 -23.68 31.36
C TYR A 196 18.75 -24.57 31.70
N ILE A 197 18.72 -25.15 32.90
CA ILE A 197 19.63 -26.20 33.34
C ILE A 197 19.31 -27.47 32.54
N ALA A 198 20.27 -27.98 31.80
CA ALA A 198 20.10 -29.14 30.91
C ALA A 198 20.58 -30.44 31.57
N GLU A 199 21.45 -30.33 32.57
CA GLU A 199 22.01 -31.43 33.39
C GLU A 199 22.09 -30.97 34.84
N ASP A 200 21.91 -31.88 35.81
CA ASP A 200 22.06 -31.57 37.22
C ASP A 200 23.46 -31.01 37.53
N MET A 201 23.52 -29.97 38.34
CA MET A 201 24.76 -29.28 38.69
C MET A 201 24.88 -29.17 40.22
N LYS A 202 26.10 -29.32 40.72
CA LYS A 202 26.45 -29.10 42.13
C LYS A 202 27.06 -27.74 42.36
N THR A 203 26.93 -27.22 43.55
CA THR A 203 27.55 -25.98 43.98
C THR A 203 29.06 -26.00 43.59
N GLY A 204 29.50 -25.00 42.85
CA GLY A 204 30.89 -24.89 42.37
C GLY A 204 31.13 -25.47 40.97
N ASP A 205 30.15 -26.14 40.36
CA ASP A 205 30.28 -26.64 38.99
C ASP A 205 30.37 -25.47 38.00
N ILE A 206 31.14 -25.71 36.93
CA ILE A 206 31.34 -24.72 35.87
C ILE A 206 30.20 -24.80 34.87
N ILE A 207 29.65 -23.65 34.51
CA ILE A 207 28.61 -23.51 33.46
C ILE A 207 29.24 -23.72 32.09
N THR A 208 28.67 -24.65 31.33
CA THR A 208 29.09 -25.04 29.98
C THR A 208 27.88 -25.01 29.04
N GLU A 209 28.10 -25.13 27.73
CA GLU A 209 27.04 -25.29 26.74
C GLU A 209 26.29 -26.64 26.84
N LEU A 210 26.80 -27.60 27.59
CA LEU A 210 26.16 -28.90 27.83
C LEU A 210 25.14 -28.81 28.97
N ASN A 211 25.51 -28.18 30.09
CA ASN A 211 24.68 -28.14 31.29
C ASN A 211 23.76 -26.91 31.38
N VAL A 212 23.96 -25.86 30.56
CA VAL A 212 23.02 -24.73 30.40
C VAL A 212 22.70 -24.54 28.92
N ARG A 213 21.45 -24.64 28.57
CA ARG A 213 20.99 -24.60 27.18
C ARG A 213 19.88 -23.57 26.96
N SER A 214 19.86 -23.01 25.75
CA SER A 214 18.74 -22.17 25.27
C SER A 214 17.65 -23.07 24.70
N VAL A 215 16.54 -23.15 25.41
CA VAL A 215 15.35 -23.94 25.03
C VAL A 215 14.05 -23.15 25.25
N ARG A 216 12.94 -23.64 24.78
CA ARG A 216 11.59 -23.14 25.13
C ARG A 216 11.12 -23.80 26.43
N PRO A 217 10.30 -23.08 27.23
CA PRO A 217 9.68 -21.76 27.06
C PRO A 217 10.55 -20.59 27.53
N GLY A 218 10.05 -19.35 27.35
CA GLY A 218 10.74 -18.09 27.60
C GLY A 218 10.71 -17.59 29.05
N TYR A 219 10.68 -18.49 30.05
CA TYR A 219 10.54 -18.11 31.46
C TYR A 219 11.86 -18.01 32.24
N GLY A 220 12.97 -18.44 31.64
CA GLY A 220 14.30 -18.36 32.24
C GLY A 220 15.05 -17.09 31.82
N LEU A 221 16.37 -17.08 32.10
CA LEU A 221 17.25 -15.99 31.71
C LEU A 221 17.30 -15.85 30.19
N HIS A 222 17.29 -14.61 29.70
CA HIS A 222 17.35 -14.34 28.26
C HIS A 222 18.64 -14.92 27.64
N PRO A 223 18.57 -15.60 26.47
CA PRO A 223 19.73 -16.29 25.85
C PRO A 223 20.95 -15.40 25.58
N LYS A 224 20.78 -14.08 25.46
CA LYS A 224 21.87 -13.11 25.27
C LYS A 224 22.96 -13.23 26.39
N TYR A 225 22.56 -13.69 27.57
CA TYR A 225 23.46 -13.81 28.71
C TYR A 225 24.24 -15.15 28.75
N LEU A 226 24.02 -16.07 27.79
CA LEU A 226 24.71 -17.36 27.79
C LEU A 226 26.21 -17.18 27.82
N LYS A 227 26.77 -16.34 26.97
CA LYS A 227 28.22 -16.07 26.91
C LYS A 227 28.75 -15.51 28.23
N ASP A 228 27.96 -14.70 28.92
CA ASP A 228 28.36 -14.13 30.22
C ASP A 228 28.29 -15.15 31.35
N CYS A 229 27.54 -16.25 31.18
CA CYS A 229 27.44 -17.34 32.14
C CYS A 229 28.52 -18.39 31.95
N LEU A 230 28.92 -18.68 30.72
CA LEU A 230 29.88 -19.73 30.40
C LEU A 230 31.21 -19.52 31.15
N GLY A 231 31.77 -20.63 31.71
CA GLY A 231 33.03 -20.64 32.47
C GLY A 231 32.90 -20.17 33.92
N LYS A 232 31.74 -19.62 34.33
CA LYS A 232 31.49 -19.24 35.73
C LYS A 232 30.99 -20.43 36.53
N LYS A 233 31.10 -20.34 37.85
CA LYS A 233 30.64 -21.37 38.77
C LYS A 233 29.26 -21.06 39.29
N VAL A 234 28.45 -22.11 39.54
CA VAL A 234 27.18 -21.99 40.23
C VAL A 234 27.36 -21.92 41.75
N ASN A 235 26.50 -21.16 42.44
CA ASN A 235 26.58 -20.94 43.89
C ASN A 235 25.64 -21.84 44.71
N ARG A 236 24.89 -22.70 44.04
CA ARG A 236 23.97 -23.68 44.65
C ARG A 236 23.81 -24.91 43.76
N ASP A 237 23.25 -25.98 44.31
CA ASP A 237 22.79 -27.12 43.53
C ASP A 237 21.61 -26.72 42.65
N LEU A 238 21.63 -27.17 41.40
CA LEU A 238 20.63 -26.90 40.38
C LEU A 238 20.20 -28.22 39.73
N GLU A 239 18.87 -28.36 39.51
CA GLU A 239 18.32 -29.55 38.89
C GLU A 239 18.02 -29.32 37.41
N LYS A 240 18.13 -30.39 36.62
CA LYS A 240 17.72 -30.40 35.22
C LYS A 240 16.28 -29.93 35.07
N GLY A 241 16.06 -28.97 34.18
CA GLY A 241 14.77 -28.35 33.93
C GLY A 241 14.52 -27.06 34.72
N GLU A 242 15.38 -26.70 35.69
CA GLU A 242 15.32 -25.40 36.35
C GLU A 242 15.59 -24.26 35.35
N ARG A 243 14.92 -23.12 35.56
CA ARG A 243 15.16 -21.89 34.81
C ARG A 243 16.48 -21.25 35.26
N MET A 244 17.43 -21.04 34.35
CA MET A 244 18.63 -20.29 34.68
C MET A 244 18.32 -18.86 35.12
N LYS A 245 19.05 -18.38 36.16
CA LYS A 245 19.00 -17.00 36.67
C LYS A 245 20.41 -16.48 36.93
N LEU A 246 20.62 -15.18 36.79
CA LEU A 246 21.90 -14.54 37.08
C LEU A 246 22.34 -14.70 38.54
N GLU A 247 21.40 -14.79 39.48
CA GLU A 247 21.67 -14.98 40.92
C GLU A 247 22.31 -16.34 41.27
N TYR A 248 22.26 -17.31 40.35
CA TYR A 248 22.88 -18.63 40.53
C TYR A 248 24.40 -18.67 40.24
N ILE A 249 24.94 -17.56 39.75
CA ILE A 249 26.35 -17.45 39.42
C ILE A 249 27.12 -16.95 40.64
N GLN A 250 28.24 -17.59 40.97
CA GLN A 250 29.15 -17.09 41.98
C GLN A 250 29.70 -15.72 41.58
N LYS A 251 29.70 -14.79 42.51
CA LYS A 251 30.32 -13.47 42.33
C LYS A 251 31.81 -13.54 42.36
#